data_ed7f60718c918343e397722e1f6899b7
#
_entry.id   ed7f60718c918343e397722e1f6899b7
#
_cell.length_a   1.000
_cell.length_b   1.000
_cell.length_c   1.000
_cell.angle_alpha   90.00
_cell.angle_beta   90.00
_cell.angle_gamma   90.00
#
_symmetry.space_group_name_H-M   'P 1'
#
loop_
_entity.id
_entity.type
_entity.pdbx_description
1 polymer ?
#
loop_
_entity_poly.entity_id
_entity_poly.type
_entity_poly.pdbx_seq_one_letter_code
_entity_poly.pdbx_strand_id
1 'polypeptide(L)'
;VSDLGFDIAVRLAEVVGDGSGGVRRGSIEDESLLRTLERSLWPDLARTGPLWSNIRLVYEGRDLHPRKYMRARIGDGLIAHSQLDTERADRYLQAGGTLVHDHIHENSRTVQRIQESLEYLLGARVWVQAYLTRTGESAFGTHVDDHNFIVLQVCGNKAWTVHDERSGAKVLDEVLVPGDCVYAAADSPHAVTGLGTLSLHLTIAFDWLTTGRRGSALSPDERDRHAAVKRIGSPFALTLRTEADLSELRFRLSARTPPEIEESDGTLRVRIGTTTVRLDRRLAPVVTALASGRECGLSELCVLTAELDRDRIRQFLLFGARSGLIYC
;
A
#
# COMPACT_ATOMS: atom_id res chain seq x y z
N VAL A 1 -17.34 -2.28 9.98
CA VAL A 1 -16.08 -1.52 10.14
C VAL A 1 -15.56 -1.31 8.74
N SER A 2 -15.32 -0.05 8.33
CA SER A 2 -14.78 0.25 7.01
C SER A 2 -13.35 -0.29 6.90
N ASP A 3 -12.99 -0.82 5.73
CA ASP A 3 -11.61 -1.20 5.42
C ASP A 3 -10.85 0.05 4.94
N LEU A 4 -10.32 0.81 5.92
CA LEU A 4 -9.63 2.08 5.69
C LEU A 4 -8.62 2.01 4.55
N GLY A 5 -7.78 0.97 4.56
CA GLY A 5 -6.73 0.84 3.55
C GLY A 5 -7.28 0.56 2.15
N PHE A 6 -8.32 -0.26 2.05
CA PHE A 6 -8.98 -0.54 0.79
C PHE A 6 -9.74 0.69 0.26
N ASP A 7 -10.46 1.41 1.13
CA ASP A 7 -11.23 2.59 0.72
C ASP A 7 -10.32 3.69 0.18
N ILE A 8 -9.14 3.91 0.79
CA ILE A 8 -8.09 4.80 0.27
C ILE A 8 -7.55 4.29 -1.07
N ALA A 9 -7.23 3.00 -1.16
CA ALA A 9 -6.65 2.42 -2.37
C ALA A 9 -7.59 2.52 -3.58
N VAL A 10 -8.90 2.38 -3.39
CA VAL A 10 -9.89 2.56 -4.47
C VAL A 10 -9.80 3.98 -5.04
N ARG A 11 -9.78 5.01 -4.17
CA ARG A 11 -9.66 6.41 -4.61
C ARG A 11 -8.35 6.69 -5.35
N LEU A 12 -7.26 6.16 -4.85
CA LEU A 12 -5.96 6.30 -5.52
C LEU A 12 -5.93 5.59 -6.87
N ALA A 13 -6.51 4.39 -6.97
CA ALA A 13 -6.61 3.66 -8.23
C ALA A 13 -7.48 4.40 -9.28
N GLU A 14 -8.55 5.08 -8.86
CA GLU A 14 -9.36 5.94 -9.73
C GLU A 14 -8.52 7.08 -10.33
N VAL A 15 -7.62 7.69 -9.56
CA VAL A 15 -6.71 8.74 -10.05
C VAL A 15 -5.69 8.19 -11.04
N VAL A 16 -5.13 7.01 -10.78
CA VAL A 16 -4.21 6.33 -11.71
C VAL A 16 -4.92 5.94 -13.00
N GLY A 17 -6.19 5.50 -12.91
CA GLY A 17 -6.99 5.05 -14.05
C GLY A 17 -6.31 3.92 -14.83
N ASP A 18 -6.29 4.03 -16.16
CA ASP A 18 -5.64 3.04 -17.04
C ASP A 18 -4.12 3.22 -17.17
N GLY A 19 -3.55 4.22 -16.49
CA GLY A 19 -2.12 4.57 -16.58
C GLY A 19 -1.70 5.16 -17.92
N SER A 20 -2.64 5.46 -18.82
CA SER A 20 -2.37 6.19 -20.05
C SER A 20 -2.35 7.70 -19.78
N GLY A 21 -1.31 8.39 -20.22
CA GLY A 21 -1.20 9.84 -20.05
C GLY A 21 -0.27 10.25 -18.88
N GLY A 22 0.28 11.44 -18.96
CA GLY A 22 1.41 11.90 -18.17
C GLY A 22 1.07 12.14 -16.70
N VAL A 23 0.37 13.22 -16.39
CA VAL A 23 0.07 13.67 -15.02
C VAL A 23 -1.45 13.74 -14.81
N ARG A 24 -1.92 13.23 -13.70
CA ARG A 24 -3.34 13.31 -13.32
C ARG A 24 -3.47 13.78 -11.87
N ARG A 25 -4.52 14.53 -11.60
CA ARG A 25 -4.86 15.01 -10.26
C ARG A 25 -6.19 14.43 -9.80
N GLY A 26 -6.29 14.21 -8.49
CA GLY A 26 -7.51 13.83 -7.80
C GLY A 26 -7.46 14.24 -6.34
N SER A 27 -8.50 13.92 -5.61
CA SER A 27 -8.55 14.17 -4.16
C SER A 27 -9.36 13.10 -3.42
N ILE A 28 -9.01 12.91 -2.15
CA ILE A 28 -9.81 12.18 -1.17
C ILE A 28 -10.50 13.23 -0.31
N GLU A 29 -11.80 13.44 -0.54
CA GLU A 29 -12.58 14.48 0.15
C GLU A 29 -13.03 14.07 1.56
N ASP A 30 -12.95 12.77 1.90
CA ASP A 30 -13.35 12.26 3.21
C ASP A 30 -12.30 12.60 4.27
N GLU A 31 -12.53 13.73 4.95
CA GLU A 31 -11.65 14.18 6.02
C GLU A 31 -11.55 13.20 7.20
N SER A 32 -12.59 12.40 7.47
CA SER A 32 -12.56 11.39 8.54
C SER A 32 -11.59 10.27 8.20
N LEU A 33 -11.61 9.84 6.94
CA LEU A 33 -10.69 8.85 6.38
C LEU A 33 -9.24 9.34 6.46
N LEU A 34 -8.98 10.58 6.03
CA LEU A 34 -7.65 11.20 6.07
C LEU A 34 -7.12 11.37 7.49
N ARG A 35 -7.94 11.87 8.42
CA ARG A 35 -7.55 12.00 9.84
C ARG A 35 -7.24 10.64 10.47
N THR A 36 -7.97 9.60 10.10
CA THR A 36 -7.72 8.25 10.60
C THR A 36 -6.39 7.71 10.05
N LEU A 37 -6.11 7.92 8.77
CA LEU A 37 -4.83 7.59 8.15
C LEU A 37 -3.68 8.34 8.84
N GLU A 38 -3.78 9.66 8.96
CA GLU A 38 -2.76 10.50 9.58
C GLU A 38 -2.43 10.00 10.99
N ARG A 39 -3.44 9.79 11.84
CA ARG A 39 -3.24 9.30 13.20
C ARG A 39 -2.55 7.93 13.26
N SER A 40 -2.82 7.06 12.29
CA SER A 40 -2.18 5.74 12.23
C SER A 40 -0.72 5.82 11.82
N LEU A 41 -0.32 6.84 11.05
CA LEU A 41 1.04 6.99 10.53
C LEU A 41 2.04 7.51 11.57
N TRP A 42 1.64 8.43 12.44
CA TRP A 42 2.57 9.06 13.39
C TRP A 42 3.39 8.07 14.22
N PRO A 43 2.80 7.05 14.86
CA PRO A 43 3.58 6.06 15.60
C PRO A 43 4.46 5.19 14.69
N ASP A 44 4.06 4.99 13.43
CA ASP A 44 4.75 4.11 12.49
C ASP A 44 5.96 4.78 11.83
N LEU A 45 5.95 6.12 11.69
CA LEU A 45 7.06 6.88 11.12
C LEU A 45 8.37 6.73 11.91
N ALA A 46 8.28 6.55 13.23
CA ALA A 46 9.44 6.38 14.09
C ALA A 46 9.82 4.89 14.31
N ARG A 47 9.01 3.97 13.82
CA ARG A 47 9.33 2.54 13.92
C ARG A 47 10.46 2.19 12.98
N THR A 48 11.53 1.68 13.59
CA THR A 48 12.59 1.02 12.84
C THR A 48 12.28 -0.46 12.79
N GLY A 49 12.23 -1.04 11.61
CA GLY A 49 12.27 -2.49 11.44
C GLY A 49 13.60 -3.06 11.95
N PRO A 50 13.79 -4.38 11.89
CA PRO A 50 15.05 -5.01 12.25
C PRO A 50 16.24 -4.49 11.41
N LEU A 51 15.95 -3.87 10.28
CA LEU A 51 16.92 -3.20 9.41
C LEU A 51 16.71 -1.69 9.49
N TRP A 52 17.61 -0.99 10.15
CA TRP A 52 17.64 0.47 10.28
C TRP A 52 17.70 1.23 8.93
N SER A 53 17.92 0.52 7.83
CA SER A 53 18.01 1.04 6.47
C SER A 53 16.72 1.66 5.91
N ASN A 54 15.57 1.47 6.57
CA ASN A 54 14.29 1.97 6.07
C ASN A 54 14.04 3.45 6.41
N ILE A 55 14.84 4.07 7.27
CA ILE A 55 14.71 5.49 7.59
C ILE A 55 15.95 6.23 7.11
N ARG A 56 15.75 7.19 6.21
CA ARG A 56 16.78 8.11 5.71
C ARG A 56 16.46 9.53 6.12
N LEU A 57 17.48 10.31 6.34
CA LEU A 57 17.38 11.76 6.52
C LEU A 57 18.21 12.44 5.44
N VAL A 58 17.52 13.17 4.56
CA VAL A 58 18.15 13.91 3.47
C VAL A 58 18.27 15.37 3.86
N TYR A 59 19.44 15.92 3.72
CA TYR A 59 19.73 17.32 4.02
C TYR A 59 20.73 17.88 3.00
N GLU A 60 20.47 19.05 2.44
CA GLU A 60 21.30 19.68 1.39
C GLU A 60 21.58 18.75 0.20
N GLY A 61 20.54 18.02 -0.25
CA GLY A 61 20.65 17.10 -1.40
C GLY A 61 21.43 15.82 -1.13
N ARG A 62 21.71 15.47 0.13
CA ARG A 62 22.53 14.29 0.48
C ARG A 62 21.89 13.49 1.60
N ASP A 63 21.99 12.17 1.49
CA ASP A 63 21.66 11.27 2.60
C ASP A 63 22.67 11.47 3.74
N LEU A 64 22.15 11.75 4.92
CA LEU A 64 22.97 11.84 6.12
C LEU A 64 23.34 10.45 6.61
N HIS A 65 24.57 10.31 7.11
CA HIS A 65 24.98 9.06 7.75
C HIS A 65 24.09 8.77 8.98
N PRO A 66 23.54 7.55 9.14
CA PRO A 66 22.57 7.22 10.20
C PRO A 66 23.02 7.58 11.63
N ARG A 67 24.31 7.55 11.93
CA ARG A 67 24.83 7.97 13.25
C ARG A 67 24.46 9.41 13.64
N LYS A 68 24.07 10.25 12.68
CA LYS A 68 23.67 11.64 12.95
C LYS A 68 22.26 11.76 13.52
N TYR A 69 21.37 10.82 13.21
CA TYR A 69 19.95 10.85 13.59
C TYR A 69 19.42 9.54 14.19
N MET A 70 20.27 8.50 14.24
CA MET A 70 19.94 7.23 14.90
C MET A 70 20.79 7.06 16.15
N ARG A 71 20.27 6.34 17.13
CA ARG A 71 21.01 5.89 18.31
C ARG A 71 20.99 4.37 18.40
N ALA A 72 22.12 3.79 18.80
CA ALA A 72 22.15 2.38 19.14
C ALA A 72 21.49 2.15 20.50
N ARG A 73 20.63 1.17 20.58
CA ARG A 73 20.07 0.66 21.83
C ARG A 73 20.42 -0.81 21.96
N ILE A 74 21.00 -1.18 23.09
CA ILE A 74 21.23 -2.59 23.41
C ILE A 74 19.98 -3.09 24.10
N GLY A 75 19.26 -4.02 23.49
CA GLY A 75 18.12 -4.71 24.07
C GLY A 75 18.55 -5.95 24.86
N ASP A 76 17.57 -6.62 25.44
CA ASP A 76 17.77 -7.91 26.11
C ASP A 76 18.37 -8.92 25.13
N GLY A 77 19.37 -9.68 25.59
CA GLY A 77 20.08 -10.64 24.75
C GLY A 77 21.27 -10.07 23.93
N LEU A 78 21.76 -8.86 24.26
CA LEU A 78 22.91 -8.20 23.65
C LEU A 78 22.73 -7.87 22.14
N ILE A 79 21.50 -7.84 21.65
CA ILE A 79 21.22 -7.46 20.26
C ILE A 79 21.16 -5.92 20.18
N ALA A 80 22.04 -5.34 19.35
CA ALA A 80 22.02 -3.92 19.07
C ALA A 80 20.85 -3.59 18.11
N HIS A 81 19.96 -2.70 18.55
CA HIS A 81 18.90 -2.13 17.72
C HIS A 81 19.22 -0.68 17.42
N SER A 82 18.99 -0.26 16.19
CA SER A 82 19.03 1.14 15.84
C SER A 82 17.64 1.76 16.01
N GLN A 83 17.57 2.88 16.69
CA GLN A 83 16.34 3.61 16.95
C GLN A 83 16.49 5.05 16.45
N LEU A 84 15.44 5.59 15.82
CA LEU A 84 15.40 6.99 15.46
C LEU A 84 15.53 7.87 16.73
N ASP A 85 16.50 8.76 16.73
CA ASP A 85 16.62 9.82 17.72
C ASP A 85 15.80 11.03 17.24
N THR A 86 14.58 11.13 17.73
CA THR A 86 13.61 12.12 17.28
C THR A 86 14.08 13.56 17.49
N GLU A 87 14.85 13.83 18.54
CA GLU A 87 15.40 15.17 18.79
C GLU A 87 16.48 15.55 17.78
N ARG A 88 17.35 14.59 17.44
CA ARG A 88 18.37 14.81 16.40
C ARG A 88 17.72 14.94 15.02
N ALA A 89 16.75 14.08 14.71
CA ALA A 89 16.02 14.17 13.44
C ALA A 89 15.28 15.51 13.31
N ASP A 90 14.59 15.95 14.37
CA ASP A 90 13.86 17.23 14.37
C ASP A 90 14.77 18.44 14.12
N ARG A 91 16.00 18.45 14.64
CA ARG A 91 16.97 19.53 14.34
C ARG A 91 17.26 19.64 12.84
N TYR A 92 17.41 18.51 12.16
CA TYR A 92 17.60 18.51 10.71
C TYR A 92 16.35 18.89 9.95
N LEU A 93 15.17 18.43 10.41
CA LEU A 93 13.89 18.83 9.82
C LEU A 93 13.67 20.35 9.95
N GLN A 94 14.04 20.94 11.09
CA GLN A 94 14.01 22.40 11.29
C GLN A 94 15.01 23.14 10.40
N ALA A 95 16.11 22.52 10.03
CA ALA A 95 17.14 23.10 9.17
C ALA A 95 16.89 22.87 7.67
N GLY A 96 15.74 22.32 7.26
CA GLY A 96 15.38 22.08 5.85
C GLY A 96 15.53 20.65 5.38
N GLY A 97 15.83 19.71 6.28
CA GLY A 97 15.92 18.30 5.94
C GLY A 97 14.55 17.64 5.70
N THR A 98 14.60 16.49 5.07
CA THR A 98 13.44 15.59 4.85
C THR A 98 13.74 14.23 5.46
N LEU A 99 12.86 13.76 6.34
CA LEU A 99 12.87 12.37 6.80
C LEU A 99 12.09 11.53 5.79
N VAL A 100 12.72 10.48 5.30
CA VAL A 100 12.12 9.49 4.41
C VAL A 100 12.04 8.16 5.12
N HIS A 101 10.85 7.56 5.15
CA HIS A 101 10.67 6.19 5.59
C HIS A 101 10.41 5.33 4.37
N ASP A 102 11.46 4.71 3.86
CA ASP A 102 11.37 3.78 2.74
C ASP A 102 10.63 2.51 3.16
N HIS A 103 9.80 1.98 2.25
CA HIS A 103 9.02 0.76 2.51
C HIS A 103 8.18 0.80 3.79
N ILE A 104 7.57 1.95 4.11
CA ILE A 104 6.76 2.11 5.33
C ILE A 104 5.64 1.06 5.44
N HIS A 105 5.18 0.50 4.32
CA HIS A 105 4.19 -0.59 4.29
C HIS A 105 4.67 -1.87 5.01
N GLU A 106 5.97 -2.05 5.24
CA GLU A 106 6.50 -3.16 6.02
C GLU A 106 6.33 -2.94 7.54
N ASN A 107 6.19 -1.69 7.96
CA ASN A 107 6.13 -1.29 9.38
C ASN A 107 4.77 -0.72 9.81
N SER A 108 3.90 -0.37 8.85
CA SER A 108 2.56 0.18 9.08
C SER A 108 1.49 -0.72 8.50
N ARG A 109 0.63 -1.28 9.36
CA ARG A 109 -0.45 -2.16 8.93
C ARG A 109 -1.46 -1.44 8.00
N THR A 110 -1.73 -0.17 8.28
CA THR A 110 -2.62 0.64 7.45
C THR A 110 -2.04 0.84 6.06
N VAL A 111 -0.75 1.24 5.97
CA VAL A 111 -0.08 1.45 4.68
C VAL A 111 0.12 0.12 3.95
N GLN A 112 0.40 -0.95 4.66
CA GLN A 112 0.45 -2.29 4.11
C GLN A 112 -0.86 -2.65 3.41
N ARG A 113 -2.00 -2.35 4.05
CA ARG A 113 -3.31 -2.62 3.48
C ARG A 113 -3.60 -1.75 2.24
N ILE A 114 -3.16 -0.49 2.23
CA ILE A 114 -3.21 0.38 1.04
C ILE A 114 -2.38 -0.24 -0.10
N GLN A 115 -1.15 -0.59 0.19
CA GLN A 115 -0.21 -1.20 -0.77
C GLN A 115 -0.79 -2.47 -1.40
N GLU A 116 -1.26 -3.41 -0.58
CA GLU A 116 -1.85 -4.68 -1.03
C GLU A 116 -3.09 -4.47 -1.90
N SER A 117 -3.93 -3.51 -1.50
CA SER A 117 -5.15 -3.20 -2.24
C SER A 117 -4.84 -2.58 -3.60
N LEU A 118 -3.83 -1.69 -3.66
CA LEU A 118 -3.38 -1.11 -4.93
C LEU A 118 -2.72 -2.15 -5.83
N GLU A 119 -1.91 -3.06 -5.29
CA GLU A 119 -1.39 -4.18 -6.09
C GLU A 119 -2.52 -4.96 -6.76
N TYR A 120 -3.58 -5.22 -6.00
CA TYR A 120 -4.75 -5.94 -6.48
C TYR A 120 -5.54 -5.15 -7.54
N LEU A 121 -5.84 -3.88 -7.26
CA LEU A 121 -6.67 -3.03 -8.14
C LEU A 121 -5.96 -2.65 -9.43
N LEU A 122 -4.65 -2.38 -9.36
CA LEU A 122 -3.86 -1.93 -10.50
C LEU A 122 -3.22 -3.09 -11.29
N GLY A 123 -3.11 -4.29 -10.72
CA GLY A 123 -2.29 -5.35 -11.29
C GLY A 123 -0.83 -4.93 -11.42
N ALA A 124 -0.29 -4.32 -10.38
CA ALA A 124 1.05 -3.73 -10.34
C ALA A 124 1.84 -4.25 -9.14
N ARG A 125 3.16 -4.12 -9.17
CA ARG A 125 3.99 -4.22 -7.98
C ARG A 125 4.05 -2.85 -7.33
N VAL A 126 3.70 -2.75 -6.05
CA VAL A 126 3.57 -1.47 -5.34
C VAL A 126 4.48 -1.44 -4.12
N TRP A 127 5.13 -0.30 -3.87
CA TRP A 127 5.83 0.00 -2.62
C TRP A 127 5.53 1.43 -2.19
N VAL A 128 5.62 1.70 -0.89
CA VAL A 128 5.20 2.98 -0.33
C VAL A 128 6.31 3.58 0.50
N GLN A 129 6.54 4.87 0.29
CA GLN A 129 7.46 5.71 1.04
C GLN A 129 6.70 6.86 1.72
N ALA A 130 7.14 7.27 2.90
CA ALA A 130 6.61 8.44 3.58
C ALA A 130 7.67 9.54 3.66
N TYR A 131 7.28 10.77 3.35
CA TYR A 131 8.17 11.94 3.33
C TYR A 131 7.69 13.00 4.30
N LEU A 132 8.44 13.21 5.37
CA LEU A 132 8.16 14.21 6.40
C LEU A 132 9.10 15.42 6.26
N THR A 133 8.53 16.62 6.13
CA THR A 133 9.27 17.89 6.10
C THR A 133 8.69 18.87 7.11
N ARG A 134 9.47 19.86 7.52
CA ARG A 134 9.05 20.88 8.48
C ARG A 134 9.29 22.31 8.01
N THR A 135 10.09 22.51 6.99
CA THR A 135 10.47 23.84 6.48
C THR A 135 10.17 23.98 5.00
N GLY A 136 10.40 25.19 4.46
CA GLY A 136 10.13 25.53 3.07
C GLY A 136 11.24 25.15 2.07
N GLU A 137 12.18 24.28 2.42
CA GLU A 137 13.27 23.91 1.51
C GLU A 137 13.00 22.61 0.78
N SER A 138 13.55 22.48 -0.43
CA SER A 138 13.56 21.23 -1.20
C SER A 138 14.82 20.45 -0.90
N ALA A 139 14.70 19.27 -0.29
CA ALA A 139 15.85 18.44 0.04
C ALA A 139 16.44 17.70 -1.17
N PHE A 140 15.69 17.50 -2.25
CA PHE A 140 16.08 16.67 -3.40
C PHE A 140 16.33 17.45 -4.69
N GLY A 141 15.80 18.68 -4.81
CA GLY A 141 15.78 19.41 -6.08
C GLY A 141 14.87 18.73 -7.13
N THR A 142 15.06 19.10 -8.40
CA THR A 142 14.37 18.42 -9.52
C THR A 142 15.06 17.11 -9.84
N HIS A 143 14.29 16.02 -9.88
CA HIS A 143 14.78 14.68 -10.19
C HIS A 143 13.75 13.89 -11.02
N VAL A 144 14.13 12.73 -11.48
CA VAL A 144 13.28 11.76 -12.18
C VAL A 144 13.36 10.41 -11.48
N ASP A 145 12.23 9.71 -11.45
CA ASP A 145 12.14 8.34 -10.99
C ASP A 145 11.86 7.41 -12.18
N ASP A 146 12.43 6.22 -12.18
CA ASP A 146 12.29 5.20 -13.22
C ASP A 146 10.99 4.37 -13.12
N HIS A 147 10.10 4.76 -12.21
CA HIS A 147 8.84 4.08 -11.91
C HIS A 147 7.67 5.07 -11.91
N ASN A 148 6.46 4.53 -12.06
CA ASN A 148 5.25 5.33 -11.89
C ASN A 148 5.00 5.61 -10.41
N PHE A 149 4.39 6.74 -10.10
CA PHE A 149 4.02 7.02 -8.73
C PHE A 149 2.69 7.77 -8.61
N ILE A 150 2.04 7.60 -7.48
CA ILE A 150 0.95 8.44 -7.02
C ILE A 150 1.29 8.98 -5.64
N VAL A 151 1.13 10.27 -5.47
CA VAL A 151 1.31 10.95 -4.20
C VAL A 151 -0.04 11.14 -3.52
N LEU A 152 -0.09 10.94 -2.21
CA LEU A 152 -1.19 11.37 -1.34
C LEU A 152 -0.64 12.35 -0.31
N GLN A 153 -1.07 13.59 -0.34
CA GLN A 153 -0.79 14.56 0.70
C GLN A 153 -1.63 14.22 1.94
N VAL A 154 -0.98 13.90 3.06
CA VAL A 154 -1.66 13.43 4.28
C VAL A 154 -1.92 14.56 5.26
N CYS A 155 -0.90 15.37 5.55
CA CYS A 155 -1.06 16.57 6.38
C CYS A 155 -0.08 17.67 5.97
N GLY A 156 -0.39 18.92 6.33
CA GLY A 156 0.36 20.09 5.88
C GLY A 156 0.33 20.24 4.36
N ASN A 157 1.11 21.16 3.83
CA ASN A 157 1.08 21.52 2.42
C ASN A 157 2.47 21.40 1.80
N LYS A 158 2.53 21.04 0.51
CA LYS A 158 3.77 21.02 -0.29
C LYS A 158 3.51 21.58 -1.68
N ALA A 159 4.44 22.37 -2.18
CA ALA A 159 4.45 22.80 -3.57
C ALA A 159 5.05 21.68 -4.43
N TRP A 160 4.34 21.33 -5.49
CA TRP A 160 4.72 20.32 -6.47
C TRP A 160 4.84 20.94 -7.84
N THR A 161 5.94 20.66 -8.51
CA THR A 161 6.15 20.97 -9.93
C THR A 161 6.47 19.67 -10.65
N VAL A 162 5.74 19.38 -11.73
CA VAL A 162 5.99 18.23 -12.60
C VAL A 162 6.12 18.71 -14.03
N HIS A 163 7.08 18.16 -14.76
CA HIS A 163 7.33 18.45 -16.16
C HIS A 163 7.02 17.24 -17.02
N ASP A 164 6.55 17.49 -18.24
CA ASP A 164 6.43 16.44 -19.25
C ASP A 164 7.82 15.97 -19.68
N GLU A 165 8.05 14.68 -19.68
CA GLU A 165 9.32 14.05 -20.01
C GLU A 165 9.86 14.45 -21.39
N ARG A 166 8.97 14.61 -22.37
CA ARG A 166 9.36 14.79 -23.80
C ARG A 166 9.55 16.26 -24.15
N SER A 167 8.63 17.10 -23.72
CA SER A 167 8.63 18.53 -24.08
C SER A 167 9.36 19.39 -23.06
N GLY A 168 9.59 18.89 -21.84
CA GLY A 168 10.08 19.68 -20.71
C GLY A 168 9.08 20.74 -20.22
N ALA A 169 7.87 20.78 -20.78
CA ALA A 169 6.85 21.74 -20.38
C ALA A 169 6.35 21.42 -18.95
N LYS A 170 6.13 22.48 -18.16
CA LYS A 170 5.53 22.34 -16.85
C LYS A 170 4.06 21.92 -17.01
N VAL A 171 3.70 20.73 -16.52
CA VAL A 171 2.35 20.17 -16.61
C VAL A 171 1.61 20.19 -15.27
N LEU A 172 2.33 20.39 -14.18
CA LEU A 172 1.79 20.68 -12.86
C LEU A 172 2.65 21.73 -12.15
N ASP A 173 2.03 22.71 -11.53
CA ASP A 173 2.68 23.70 -10.64
C ASP A 173 1.69 24.16 -9.60
N GLU A 174 1.55 23.37 -8.54
CA GLU A 174 0.48 23.53 -7.57
C GLU A 174 0.90 23.22 -6.16
N VAL A 175 0.14 23.78 -5.22
CA VAL A 175 0.23 23.43 -3.80
C VAL A 175 -0.75 22.31 -3.51
N LEU A 176 -0.24 21.17 -3.06
CA LEU A 176 -1.07 20.07 -2.58
C LEU A 176 -1.41 20.28 -1.10
N VAL A 177 -2.69 20.16 -0.78
CA VAL A 177 -3.25 20.19 0.56
C VAL A 177 -3.69 18.79 1.00
N PRO A 178 -3.96 18.53 2.30
CA PRO A 178 -4.39 17.21 2.76
C PRO A 178 -5.57 16.65 1.94
N GLY A 179 -5.41 15.43 1.44
CA GLY A 179 -6.35 14.76 0.55
C GLY A 179 -5.99 14.84 -0.93
N ASP A 180 -5.23 15.84 -1.36
CA ASP A 180 -4.80 15.93 -2.75
C ASP A 180 -3.93 14.76 -3.16
N CYS A 181 -4.17 14.27 -4.39
CA CYS A 181 -3.44 13.18 -5.03
C CYS A 181 -2.92 13.61 -6.39
N VAL A 182 -1.70 13.22 -6.71
CA VAL A 182 -1.09 13.42 -8.05
C VAL A 182 -0.46 12.13 -8.51
N TYR A 183 -0.92 11.62 -9.65
CA TYR A 183 -0.25 10.57 -10.40
C TYR A 183 0.71 11.18 -11.41
N ALA A 184 1.89 10.61 -11.53
CA ALA A 184 2.82 10.88 -12.62
C ALA A 184 3.43 9.56 -13.13
N ALA A 185 3.63 9.50 -14.46
CA ALA A 185 4.29 8.38 -15.10
C ALA A 185 5.79 8.36 -14.78
N ALA A 186 6.42 7.21 -14.95
CA ALA A 186 7.87 7.08 -14.90
C ALA A 186 8.56 8.13 -15.79
N ASP A 187 9.78 8.50 -15.44
CA ASP A 187 10.61 9.48 -16.14
C ASP A 187 10.06 10.92 -16.17
N SER A 188 8.99 11.23 -15.41
CA SER A 188 8.47 12.60 -15.29
C SER A 188 9.35 13.42 -14.34
N PRO A 189 10.06 14.47 -14.81
CA PRO A 189 10.88 15.32 -13.94
C PRO A 189 9.99 16.05 -12.94
N HIS A 190 10.33 16.01 -11.66
CA HIS A 190 9.52 16.65 -10.62
C HIS A 190 10.37 17.22 -9.48
N ALA A 191 9.79 18.22 -8.81
CA ALA A 191 10.37 18.84 -7.63
C ALA A 191 9.30 19.06 -6.57
N VAL A 192 9.69 18.91 -5.31
CA VAL A 192 8.81 19.04 -4.16
C VAL A 192 9.43 19.98 -3.14
N THR A 193 8.67 20.97 -2.69
CA THR A 193 9.13 21.96 -1.71
C THR A 193 8.14 22.06 -0.57
N GLY A 194 8.62 21.99 0.66
CA GLY A 194 7.81 22.28 1.86
C GLY A 194 7.42 23.75 1.90
N LEU A 195 6.37 24.09 2.65
CA LEU A 195 5.86 25.48 2.75
C LEU A 195 5.97 26.05 4.18
N GLY A 196 7.00 25.66 4.92
CA GLY A 196 7.27 26.20 6.25
C GLY A 196 6.42 25.62 7.38
N THR A 197 5.63 24.59 7.10
CA THR A 197 4.83 23.87 8.09
C THR A 197 5.17 22.38 8.07
N LEU A 198 4.88 21.71 9.19
CA LEU A 198 4.98 20.24 9.23
C LEU A 198 4.10 19.61 8.14
N SER A 199 4.69 18.83 7.29
CA SER A 199 4.01 18.25 6.12
C SER A 199 4.44 16.81 5.89
N LEU A 200 3.46 15.95 5.69
CA LEU A 200 3.63 14.51 5.41
C LEU A 200 2.89 14.14 4.14
N HIS A 201 3.58 13.51 3.21
CA HIS A 201 2.93 12.81 2.10
C HIS A 201 3.40 11.36 1.99
N LEU A 202 2.58 10.51 1.40
CA LEU A 202 2.95 9.20 0.94
C LEU A 202 3.23 9.26 -0.56
N THR A 203 4.37 8.70 -0.98
CA THR A 203 4.63 8.36 -2.38
C THR A 203 4.41 6.87 -2.54
N ILE A 204 3.43 6.52 -3.34
CA ILE A 204 3.08 5.14 -3.68
C ILE A 204 3.65 4.88 -5.08
N ALA A 205 4.81 4.26 -5.12
CA ALA A 205 5.51 3.91 -6.34
C ALA A 205 5.05 2.55 -6.85
N PHE A 206 5.01 2.37 -8.16
CA PHE A 206 4.58 1.10 -8.73
C PHE A 206 5.07 0.83 -10.16
N ASP A 207 5.23 -0.46 -10.47
CA ASP A 207 5.51 -1.01 -11.79
C ASP A 207 4.35 -1.87 -12.27
N TRP A 208 3.91 -1.66 -13.50
CA TRP A 208 2.89 -2.50 -14.10
C TRP A 208 3.39 -3.93 -14.31
N LEU A 209 2.57 -4.92 -13.95
CA LEU A 209 2.89 -6.34 -14.16
C LEU A 209 2.60 -6.82 -15.59
N THR A 210 1.89 -6.00 -16.39
CA THR A 210 1.47 -6.36 -17.75
C THR A 210 2.39 -5.76 -18.81
N THR A 211 2.67 -6.51 -19.86
CA THR A 211 3.42 -6.05 -21.04
C THR A 211 2.69 -4.89 -21.74
N GLY A 212 3.41 -3.83 -22.09
CA GLY A 212 2.91 -2.71 -22.90
C GLY A 212 2.69 -1.41 -22.14
N ARG A 213 2.82 -1.39 -20.82
CA ARG A 213 2.86 -0.16 -20.02
C ARG A 213 4.30 0.15 -19.62
N ARG A 214 4.65 1.45 -19.54
CA ARG A 214 5.99 1.87 -19.11
C ARG A 214 6.25 1.44 -17.68
N GLY A 215 7.38 0.84 -17.45
CA GLY A 215 7.85 0.25 -16.20
C GLY A 215 8.70 -0.97 -16.52
N SER A 216 9.62 -1.38 -15.67
CA SER A 216 10.42 -2.58 -15.89
C SER A 216 9.47 -3.79 -16.00
N ALA A 217 9.22 -4.25 -17.22
CA ALA A 217 8.36 -5.39 -17.46
C ALA A 217 8.94 -6.62 -16.73
N LEU A 218 8.24 -7.10 -15.71
CA LEU A 218 8.57 -8.37 -15.09
C LEU A 218 8.51 -9.47 -16.15
N SER A 219 9.43 -10.42 -16.08
CA SER A 219 9.35 -11.63 -16.90
C SER A 219 8.03 -12.39 -16.63
N PRO A 220 7.54 -13.22 -17.55
CA PRO A 220 6.35 -14.04 -17.30
C PRO A 220 6.41 -14.82 -15.99
N ASP A 221 7.57 -15.44 -15.69
CA ASP A 221 7.78 -16.18 -14.46
C ASP A 221 7.76 -15.30 -13.20
N GLU A 222 8.21 -14.06 -13.28
CA GLU A 222 8.14 -13.11 -12.17
C GLU A 222 6.71 -12.64 -11.95
N ARG A 223 5.96 -12.40 -13.03
CA ARG A 223 4.53 -12.04 -12.95
C ARG A 223 3.71 -13.14 -12.31
N ASP A 224 3.89 -14.38 -12.76
CA ASP A 224 3.20 -15.55 -12.21
C ASP A 224 3.57 -15.77 -10.74
N ARG A 225 4.85 -15.66 -10.40
CA ARG A 225 5.29 -15.71 -9.00
C ARG A 225 4.69 -14.56 -8.17
N HIS A 226 4.65 -13.36 -8.69
CA HIS A 226 4.10 -12.21 -7.99
C HIS A 226 2.57 -12.31 -7.83
N ALA A 227 1.86 -12.74 -8.86
CA ALA A 227 0.43 -13.00 -8.80
C ALA A 227 0.08 -14.15 -7.84
N ALA A 228 0.94 -15.17 -7.79
CA ALA A 228 0.77 -16.36 -6.96
C ALA A 228 1.25 -16.19 -5.52
N VAL A 229 1.98 -15.12 -5.18
CA VAL A 229 2.46 -14.92 -3.81
C VAL A 229 1.28 -14.73 -2.88
N LYS A 230 1.05 -15.77 -2.14
CA LYS A 230 0.08 -15.85 -1.08
C LYS A 230 0.65 -15.18 0.15
N ARG A 231 -0.08 -14.26 0.71
CA ARG A 231 0.18 -13.89 2.09
C ARG A 231 -0.37 -14.99 2.95
N ILE A 232 0.50 -15.60 3.71
CA ILE A 232 0.14 -16.63 4.66
C ILE A 232 -0.51 -15.89 5.82
N GLY A 233 -1.85 -15.73 5.78
CA GLY A 233 -2.62 -15.56 7.00
C GLY A 233 -2.28 -16.75 7.89
N SER A 234 -2.17 -16.58 9.19
CA SER A 234 -1.77 -17.67 10.08
C SER A 234 -2.86 -18.74 10.16
N PRO A 235 -2.77 -19.87 9.41
CA PRO A 235 -3.72 -20.98 9.53
C PRO A 235 -3.78 -21.48 10.97
N PHE A 236 -2.66 -21.35 11.70
CA PHE A 236 -2.52 -21.74 13.08
C PHE A 236 -3.43 -20.88 14.00
N ALA A 237 -3.47 -19.57 13.78
CA ALA A 237 -4.36 -18.70 14.55
C ALA A 237 -5.83 -19.08 14.37
N LEU A 238 -6.24 -19.45 13.13
CA LEU A 238 -7.59 -19.90 12.84
C LEU A 238 -7.92 -21.27 13.47
N THR A 239 -6.94 -22.19 13.51
CA THR A 239 -7.14 -23.51 14.09
C THR A 239 -7.36 -23.47 15.61
N LEU A 240 -6.79 -22.46 16.27
CA LEU A 240 -6.92 -22.25 17.73
C LEU A 240 -8.14 -21.42 18.13
N ARG A 241 -8.88 -20.85 17.18
CA ARG A 241 -10.02 -19.97 17.47
C ARG A 241 -11.33 -20.74 17.52
N THR A 242 -12.19 -20.27 18.40
CA THR A 242 -13.59 -20.75 18.51
C THR A 242 -14.47 -20.14 17.42
N GLU A 243 -15.69 -20.61 17.29
CA GLU A 243 -16.64 -20.05 16.33
C GLU A 243 -16.97 -18.58 16.62
N ALA A 244 -17.04 -18.20 17.89
CA ALA A 244 -17.27 -16.82 18.30
C ALA A 244 -16.13 -15.91 17.82
N ASP A 245 -14.89 -16.40 17.88
CA ASP A 245 -13.72 -15.64 17.42
C ASP A 245 -13.71 -15.43 15.91
N LEU A 246 -14.28 -16.37 15.12
CA LEU A 246 -14.38 -16.22 13.67
C LEU A 246 -15.34 -15.11 13.25
N SER A 247 -16.32 -14.76 14.08
CA SER A 247 -17.27 -13.67 13.79
C SER A 247 -16.61 -12.29 13.84
N GLU A 248 -15.50 -12.16 14.54
CA GLU A 248 -14.72 -10.93 14.65
C GLU A 248 -13.65 -10.80 13.55
N LEU A 249 -13.39 -11.88 12.81
CA LEU A 249 -12.41 -11.88 11.73
C LEU A 249 -12.99 -11.34 10.43
N ARG A 250 -12.10 -10.77 9.64
CA ARG A 250 -12.40 -10.34 8.28
C ARG A 250 -11.55 -11.14 7.30
N PHE A 251 -12.17 -11.56 6.21
CA PHE A 251 -11.61 -12.49 5.24
C PHE A 251 -11.53 -11.87 3.86
N ARG A 252 -10.49 -12.19 3.11
CA ARG A 252 -10.33 -11.87 1.69
C ARG A 252 -9.55 -12.96 0.98
N LEU A 253 -9.55 -12.95 -0.36
CA LEU A 253 -8.67 -13.85 -1.10
C LEU A 253 -7.21 -13.46 -0.91
N SER A 254 -6.36 -14.46 -0.81
CA SER A 254 -4.91 -14.33 -0.71
C SER A 254 -4.27 -14.17 -2.10
N ALA A 255 -4.79 -13.24 -2.89
CA ALA A 255 -4.34 -12.97 -4.25
C ALA A 255 -3.82 -11.54 -4.36
N ARG A 256 -2.77 -11.33 -5.14
CA ARG A 256 -2.23 -10.01 -5.46
C ARG A 256 -2.86 -9.39 -6.71
N THR A 257 -3.53 -10.22 -7.50
CA THR A 257 -4.27 -9.81 -8.69
C THR A 257 -5.65 -10.43 -8.66
N PRO A 258 -6.67 -9.82 -9.28
CA PRO A 258 -7.99 -10.41 -9.36
C PRO A 258 -7.92 -11.83 -9.91
N PRO A 259 -8.60 -12.81 -9.26
CA PRO A 259 -8.65 -14.16 -9.75
C PRO A 259 -9.51 -14.25 -11.02
N GLU A 260 -9.20 -15.22 -11.87
CA GLU A 260 -10.14 -15.61 -12.91
C GLU A 260 -11.16 -16.57 -12.31
N ILE A 261 -12.44 -16.27 -12.47
CA ILE A 261 -13.55 -17.06 -11.94
C ILE A 261 -14.41 -17.52 -13.10
N GLU A 262 -14.54 -18.83 -13.25
CA GLU A 262 -15.35 -19.47 -14.29
C GLU A 262 -16.32 -20.44 -13.67
N GLU A 263 -17.59 -20.38 -14.08
CA GLU A 263 -18.64 -21.34 -13.71
C GLU A 263 -18.85 -22.35 -14.84
N SER A 264 -18.77 -23.64 -14.55
CA SER A 264 -19.03 -24.72 -15.50
C SER A 264 -19.55 -25.95 -14.78
N ASP A 265 -20.65 -26.54 -15.32
CA ASP A 265 -21.20 -27.83 -14.90
C ASP A 265 -21.34 -28.03 -13.39
N GLY A 266 -21.90 -27.04 -12.70
CA GLY A 266 -22.11 -27.09 -11.26
C GLY A 266 -20.84 -26.87 -10.42
N THR A 267 -19.73 -26.56 -11.06
CA THR A 267 -18.43 -26.31 -10.43
C THR A 267 -17.99 -24.87 -10.66
N LEU A 268 -17.45 -24.24 -9.63
CA LEU A 268 -16.76 -22.95 -9.69
C LEU A 268 -15.27 -23.20 -9.79
N ARG A 269 -14.64 -22.72 -10.86
CA ARG A 269 -13.19 -22.74 -11.04
C ARG A 269 -12.63 -21.37 -10.69
N VAL A 270 -11.69 -21.33 -9.77
CA VAL A 270 -11.00 -20.12 -9.34
C VAL A 270 -9.52 -20.25 -9.65
N ARG A 271 -8.99 -19.42 -10.55
CA ARG A 271 -7.56 -19.40 -10.89
C ARG A 271 -6.90 -18.17 -10.30
N ILE A 272 -5.85 -18.40 -9.52
CA ILE A 272 -5.00 -17.36 -8.91
C ILE A 272 -3.57 -17.64 -9.36
N GLY A 273 -3.04 -16.84 -10.28
CA GLY A 273 -1.76 -17.12 -10.92
C GLY A 273 -1.75 -18.53 -11.52
N THR A 274 -0.78 -19.35 -11.14
CA THR A 274 -0.66 -20.75 -11.60
C THR A 274 -1.54 -21.75 -10.84
N THR A 275 -2.21 -21.34 -9.77
CA THR A 275 -3.02 -22.21 -8.91
C THR A 275 -4.48 -22.17 -9.34
N THR A 276 -5.06 -23.33 -9.63
CA THR A 276 -6.48 -23.48 -9.92
C THR A 276 -7.15 -24.31 -8.83
N VAL A 277 -8.24 -23.79 -8.27
CA VAL A 277 -9.07 -24.49 -7.27
C VAL A 277 -10.46 -24.72 -7.86
N ARG A 278 -11.03 -25.90 -7.63
CA ARG A 278 -12.41 -26.23 -7.98
C ARG A 278 -13.25 -26.21 -6.72
N LEU A 279 -14.34 -25.48 -6.74
CA LEU A 279 -15.25 -25.29 -5.62
C LEU A 279 -16.69 -25.60 -6.04
N ASP A 280 -17.57 -25.77 -5.06
CA ASP A 280 -19.02 -25.85 -5.28
C ASP A 280 -19.52 -24.52 -5.86
N ARG A 281 -20.30 -24.56 -6.95
CA ARG A 281 -20.80 -23.33 -7.60
C ARG A 281 -21.62 -22.43 -6.66
N ARG A 282 -22.27 -23.01 -5.65
CA ARG A 282 -23.04 -22.25 -4.64
C ARG A 282 -22.18 -21.28 -3.83
N LEU A 283 -20.86 -21.45 -3.86
CA LEU A 283 -19.91 -20.52 -3.27
C LEU A 283 -19.61 -19.31 -4.18
N ALA A 284 -20.13 -19.24 -5.40
CA ALA A 284 -19.83 -18.15 -6.33
C ALA A 284 -20.07 -16.76 -5.75
N PRO A 285 -21.18 -16.43 -5.07
CA PRO A 285 -21.38 -15.12 -4.47
C PRO A 285 -20.34 -14.81 -3.37
N VAL A 286 -19.98 -15.80 -2.56
CA VAL A 286 -18.99 -15.67 -1.49
C VAL A 286 -17.60 -15.45 -2.07
N VAL A 287 -17.22 -16.24 -3.07
CA VAL A 287 -15.90 -16.11 -3.75
C VAL A 287 -15.79 -14.79 -4.48
N THR A 288 -16.85 -14.35 -5.15
CA THR A 288 -16.90 -13.03 -5.84
C THR A 288 -16.72 -11.89 -4.85
N ALA A 289 -17.37 -11.94 -3.69
CA ALA A 289 -17.19 -10.93 -2.65
C ALA A 289 -15.77 -10.89 -2.13
N LEU A 290 -15.17 -12.04 -1.83
CA LEU A 290 -13.77 -12.15 -1.41
C LEU A 290 -12.79 -11.72 -2.52
N ALA A 291 -13.17 -11.92 -3.78
CA ALA A 291 -12.41 -11.54 -4.97
C ALA A 291 -12.52 -10.03 -5.30
N SER A 292 -13.39 -9.28 -4.63
CA SER A 292 -13.42 -7.82 -4.77
C SER A 292 -12.20 -7.12 -4.20
N GLY A 293 -11.35 -7.84 -3.44
CA GLY A 293 -10.23 -7.30 -2.70
C GLY A 293 -10.62 -6.66 -1.36
N ARG A 294 -11.92 -6.48 -1.08
CA ARG A 294 -12.44 -5.98 0.20
C ARG A 294 -12.43 -7.10 1.25
N GLU A 295 -12.16 -6.75 2.48
CA GLU A 295 -12.30 -7.68 3.61
C GLU A 295 -13.77 -7.83 4.00
N CYS A 296 -14.25 -9.07 4.08
CA CYS A 296 -15.65 -9.42 4.41
C CYS A 296 -15.71 -10.20 5.73
N GLY A 297 -16.66 -9.88 6.60
CA GLY A 297 -16.94 -10.64 7.81
C GLY A 297 -17.77 -11.90 7.53
N LEU A 298 -17.71 -12.90 8.42
CA LEU A 298 -18.46 -14.14 8.29
C LEU A 298 -19.97 -13.88 8.12
N SER A 299 -20.54 -12.97 8.90
CA SER A 299 -21.97 -12.66 8.82
C SER A 299 -22.34 -11.99 7.49
N GLU A 300 -21.48 -11.14 6.95
CA GLU A 300 -21.65 -10.52 5.64
C GLU A 300 -21.66 -11.59 4.53
N LEU A 301 -20.75 -12.54 4.59
CA LEU A 301 -20.66 -13.63 3.62
C LEU A 301 -21.85 -14.58 3.68
N CYS A 302 -22.40 -14.83 4.87
CA CYS A 302 -23.57 -15.68 5.03
C CYS A 302 -24.85 -15.11 4.40
N VAL A 303 -24.95 -13.79 4.28
CA VAL A 303 -26.12 -13.13 3.65
C VAL A 303 -26.06 -13.23 2.12
N LEU A 304 -24.88 -13.45 1.54
CA LEU A 304 -24.71 -13.45 0.07
C LEU A 304 -25.29 -14.70 -0.61
N THR A 305 -25.51 -15.78 0.11
CA THR A 305 -26.09 -17.00 -0.44
C THR A 305 -27.05 -17.66 0.54
N ALA A 306 -28.28 -17.90 0.06
CA ALA A 306 -29.28 -18.67 0.80
C ALA A 306 -29.13 -20.21 0.59
N GLU A 307 -28.29 -20.63 -0.35
CA GLU A 307 -28.10 -22.03 -0.72
C GLU A 307 -27.12 -22.78 0.20
N LEU A 308 -26.39 -22.06 1.03
CA LEU A 308 -25.41 -22.60 1.96
C LEU A 308 -25.69 -22.12 3.38
N ASP A 309 -25.65 -23.05 4.32
CA ASP A 309 -25.71 -22.71 5.73
C ASP A 309 -24.39 -22.09 6.23
N ARG A 310 -24.46 -21.48 7.42
CA ARG A 310 -23.31 -20.82 8.06
C ARG A 310 -22.11 -21.76 8.26
N ASP A 311 -22.38 -23.03 8.59
CA ASP A 311 -21.33 -24.02 8.82
C ASP A 311 -20.57 -24.37 7.54
N ARG A 312 -21.23 -24.45 6.41
CA ARG A 312 -20.59 -24.68 5.10
C ARG A 312 -19.70 -23.51 4.70
N ILE A 313 -20.17 -22.27 4.90
CA ILE A 313 -19.34 -21.08 4.62
C ILE A 313 -18.14 -21.06 5.57
N ARG A 314 -18.34 -21.35 6.84
CA ARG A 314 -17.25 -21.48 7.82
C ARG A 314 -16.22 -22.54 7.41
N GLN A 315 -16.66 -23.72 7.02
CA GLN A 315 -15.77 -24.80 6.55
C GLN A 315 -14.97 -24.35 5.32
N PHE A 316 -15.60 -23.65 4.39
CA PHE A 316 -14.91 -23.09 3.22
C PHE A 316 -13.84 -22.08 3.63
N LEU A 317 -14.13 -21.16 4.55
CA LEU A 317 -13.16 -20.16 5.04
C LEU A 317 -11.98 -20.83 5.74
N LEU A 318 -12.22 -21.84 6.58
CA LEU A 318 -11.17 -22.60 7.24
C LEU A 318 -10.31 -23.42 6.24
N PHE A 319 -10.96 -24.05 5.26
CA PHE A 319 -10.25 -24.74 4.18
C PHE A 319 -9.40 -23.76 3.37
N GLY A 320 -9.99 -22.63 2.98
CA GLY A 320 -9.31 -21.60 2.21
C GLY A 320 -8.10 -21.03 2.94
N ALA A 321 -8.23 -20.77 4.25
CA ALA A 321 -7.09 -20.30 5.05
C ALA A 321 -5.98 -21.34 5.18
N ARG A 322 -6.31 -22.61 5.41
CA ARG A 322 -5.34 -23.70 5.48
C ARG A 322 -4.61 -23.94 4.16
N SER A 323 -5.31 -23.79 3.03
CA SER A 323 -4.74 -23.92 1.69
C SER A 323 -4.02 -22.66 1.23
N GLY A 324 -4.02 -21.57 2.01
CA GLY A 324 -3.47 -20.28 1.64
C GLY A 324 -4.29 -19.56 0.55
N LEU A 325 -5.53 -19.96 0.31
CA LEU A 325 -6.45 -19.30 -0.62
C LEU A 325 -7.11 -18.06 0.00
N ILE A 326 -7.35 -18.09 1.29
CA ILE A 326 -8.02 -17.03 2.05
C ILE A 326 -7.07 -16.51 3.14
N TYR A 327 -7.08 -15.19 3.29
CA TYR A 327 -6.36 -14.45 4.32
C TYR A 327 -7.36 -13.88 5.34
N CYS A 328 -6.96 -13.74 6.60
CA CYS A 328 -7.72 -13.08 7.65
C CYS A 328 -6.83 -12.28 8.61
#